data_3d6ef87c3ec9490ea7df18a910a3f2e6
#
_entry.id   3d6ef87c3ec9490ea7df18a910a3f2e6
#
_cell.length_a   1.000
_cell.length_b   1.000
_cell.length_c   1.000
_cell.angle_alpha   90.00
_cell.angle_beta   90.00
_cell.angle_gamma   90.00
#
_symmetry.space_group_name_H-M   'P 1'
#
loop_
_entity.id
_entity.type
_entity.pdbx_description
1 polymer ?
#
loop_
_entity_poly.entity_id
_entity_poly.type
_entity_poly.pdbx_seq_one_letter_code
_entity_poly.pdbx_strand_id
1 'polypeptide(L)'
;VTSSKARVIDGHIYIDYDFVHDNLNSRFYWDNNENILLYATTQNLISAQAEQTSYMVTKSSADYGRKIVTINSDTAYIDLDFVKEYSDFKYKHVKDPHRIIITSQWGKYQTATAKKNASLRVRGGIKSPILKKVSSKEEVTVIEQGDNWDKVMTDDGIIGYMQKRMLSSVKEKTRKSDFTPDTFAHIKKDYNICMAWHQVTNQSANNAVSSVLANTRGINVLSPTWFYLNDNNGNIANLASLN
;
A
#
# COMPACT_ATOMS: atom_id res chain seq x y z
N VAL A 1 -8.83 -9.22 -12.16
CA VAL A 1 -8.66 -10.43 -11.34
C VAL A 1 -7.19 -10.79 -11.37
N THR A 2 -6.58 -10.85 -10.21
CA THR A 2 -5.17 -11.22 -10.04
C THR A 2 -5.04 -12.71 -9.72
N SER A 3 -3.86 -13.29 -9.94
CA SER A 3 -3.48 -14.63 -9.51
C SER A 3 -3.03 -14.69 -8.05
N SER A 4 -2.89 -13.52 -7.39
CA SER A 4 -2.51 -13.42 -5.99
C SER A 4 -3.48 -14.18 -5.09
N LYS A 5 -2.94 -14.86 -4.09
CA LYS A 5 -3.72 -15.70 -3.18
C LYS A 5 -3.98 -14.96 -1.89
N ALA A 6 -5.21 -15.08 -1.39
CA ALA A 6 -5.56 -14.71 -0.04
C ALA A 6 -5.83 -15.98 0.78
N ARG A 7 -5.62 -15.88 2.07
CA ARG A 7 -5.90 -16.94 3.05
C ARG A 7 -6.87 -16.42 4.10
N VAL A 8 -7.72 -17.31 4.61
CA VAL A 8 -8.57 -17.02 5.77
C VAL A 8 -8.05 -17.86 6.92
N ILE A 9 -7.59 -17.22 7.98
CA ILE A 9 -7.05 -17.85 9.18
C ILE A 9 -7.85 -17.29 10.35
N ASP A 10 -8.51 -18.15 11.10
CA ASP A 10 -9.36 -17.77 12.25
C ASP A 10 -10.38 -16.67 11.94
N GLY A 11 -10.90 -16.68 10.71
CA GLY A 11 -11.87 -15.69 10.23
C GLY A 11 -11.27 -14.39 9.71
N HIS A 12 -9.97 -14.17 9.85
CA HIS A 12 -9.24 -13.01 9.35
C HIS A 12 -8.62 -13.29 7.98
N ILE A 13 -8.49 -12.23 7.19
CA ILE A 13 -7.99 -12.32 5.81
C ILE A 13 -6.53 -11.91 5.79
N TYR A 14 -5.71 -12.79 5.24
CA TYR A 14 -4.31 -12.56 4.97
C TYR A 14 -4.07 -12.57 3.48
N ILE A 15 -3.28 -11.63 2.99
CA ILE A 15 -2.94 -11.51 1.57
C ILE A 15 -1.43 -11.50 1.40
N ASP A 16 -0.94 -12.02 0.27
CA ASP A 16 0.49 -12.08 0.02
C ASP A 16 1.13 -10.69 0.01
N TYR A 17 2.37 -10.62 0.49
CA TYR A 17 3.13 -9.38 0.60
C TYR A 17 3.30 -8.68 -0.75
N ASP A 18 3.61 -9.41 -1.82
CA ASP A 18 3.84 -8.82 -3.14
C ASP A 18 2.59 -8.09 -3.63
N PHE A 19 1.42 -8.68 -3.39
CA PHE A 19 0.16 -8.00 -3.70
C PHE A 19 -0.01 -6.70 -2.91
N VAL A 20 0.28 -6.73 -1.60
CA VAL A 20 0.19 -5.54 -0.74
C VAL A 20 1.12 -4.44 -1.25
N HIS A 21 2.39 -4.79 -1.46
CA HIS A 21 3.41 -3.87 -1.93
C HIS A 21 3.07 -3.25 -3.29
N ASP A 22 2.69 -4.08 -4.26
CA ASP A 22 2.52 -3.63 -5.64
C ASP A 22 1.17 -2.95 -5.91
N ASN A 23 0.12 -3.29 -5.13
CA ASN A 23 -1.24 -2.85 -5.45
C ASN A 23 -1.92 -2.01 -4.36
N LEU A 24 -1.45 -2.06 -3.11
CA LEU A 24 -2.09 -1.36 -2.01
C LEU A 24 -1.20 -0.28 -1.42
N ASN A 25 0.01 -0.64 -1.00
CA ASN A 25 0.92 0.30 -0.34
C ASN A 25 2.38 -0.17 -0.43
N SER A 26 3.15 0.42 -1.34
CA SER A 26 4.56 0.10 -1.57
C SER A 26 5.51 0.52 -0.44
N ARG A 27 5.00 1.14 0.62
CA ARG A 27 5.80 1.50 1.80
C ARG A 27 5.95 0.35 2.79
N PHE A 28 5.15 -0.71 2.66
CA PHE A 28 5.41 -1.95 3.38
C PHE A 28 6.66 -2.61 2.80
N TYR A 29 7.60 -2.93 3.66
CA TYR A 29 8.83 -3.62 3.31
C TYR A 29 8.92 -4.94 4.07
N TRP A 30 9.16 -6.03 3.34
CA TRP A 30 9.37 -7.35 3.90
C TRP A 30 10.84 -7.75 3.81
N ASP A 31 11.46 -8.02 4.95
CA ASP A 31 12.80 -8.58 5.02
C ASP A 31 12.74 -10.10 5.14
N ASN A 32 13.08 -10.78 4.04
CA ASN A 32 13.10 -12.25 3.99
C ASN A 32 14.18 -12.90 4.87
N ASN A 33 15.25 -12.18 5.19
CA ASN A 33 16.34 -12.74 5.99
C ASN A 33 15.96 -12.77 7.46
N GLU A 34 15.34 -11.70 7.92
CA GLU A 34 14.94 -11.53 9.30
C GLU A 34 13.47 -11.95 9.55
N ASN A 35 12.70 -12.20 8.49
CA ASN A 35 11.26 -12.47 8.54
C ASN A 35 10.48 -11.36 9.27
N ILE A 36 10.77 -10.13 8.96
CA ILE A 36 10.20 -8.93 9.57
C ILE A 36 9.48 -8.08 8.53
N LEU A 37 8.26 -7.67 8.85
CA LEU A 37 7.54 -6.63 8.12
C LEU A 37 7.86 -5.27 8.73
N LEU A 38 8.28 -4.33 7.91
CA LEU A 38 8.58 -2.96 8.30
C LEU A 38 7.63 -1.98 7.62
N TYR A 39 7.21 -0.96 8.37
CA TYR A 39 6.45 0.17 7.86
C TYR A 39 6.84 1.46 8.59
N ALA A 40 7.24 2.49 7.85
CA ALA A 40 7.59 3.78 8.43
C ALA A 40 6.42 4.77 8.30
N THR A 41 5.95 5.28 9.43
CA THR A 41 5.06 6.44 9.51
C THR A 41 5.87 7.73 9.55
N THR A 42 5.22 8.88 9.68
CA THR A 42 5.92 10.17 9.86
C THR A 42 6.71 10.27 11.15
N GLN A 43 6.38 9.46 12.15
CA GLN A 43 6.94 9.58 13.51
C GLN A 43 7.54 8.27 14.02
N ASN A 44 7.08 7.12 13.50
CA ASN A 44 7.43 5.81 14.05
C ASN A 44 7.87 4.84 12.96
N LEU A 45 8.75 3.94 13.34
CA LEU A 45 9.02 2.72 12.61
C LEU A 45 8.21 1.58 13.25
N ILE A 46 7.38 0.94 12.46
CA ILE A 46 6.63 -0.24 12.84
C ILE A 46 7.41 -1.46 12.35
N SER A 47 7.59 -2.45 13.23
CA SER A 47 8.31 -3.68 12.95
C SER A 47 7.55 -4.86 13.52
N ALA A 48 7.06 -5.75 12.66
CA ALA A 48 6.28 -6.92 13.02
C ALA A 48 7.03 -8.19 12.60
N GLN A 49 7.50 -8.97 13.58
CA GLN A 49 8.09 -10.28 13.36
C GLN A 49 7.01 -11.26 12.90
N ALA A 50 7.31 -12.07 11.89
CA ALA A 50 6.40 -13.12 11.44
C ALA A 50 6.04 -14.08 12.59
N GLU A 51 4.83 -14.62 12.54
CA GLU A 51 4.27 -15.58 13.49
C GLU A 51 4.06 -15.04 14.92
N GLN A 52 4.29 -13.74 15.16
CA GLN A 52 4.08 -13.10 16.47
C GLN A 52 2.78 -12.25 16.45
N THR A 53 2.18 -12.09 17.64
CA THR A 53 1.03 -11.19 17.85
C THR A 53 1.46 -9.80 18.28
N SER A 54 2.65 -9.69 18.87
CA SER A 54 3.26 -8.44 19.26
C SER A 54 4.08 -7.83 18.14
N TYR A 55 4.16 -6.52 18.12
CA TYR A 55 4.97 -5.75 17.17
C TYR A 55 5.59 -4.54 17.88
N MET A 56 6.61 -3.96 17.27
CA MET A 56 7.28 -2.77 17.79
C MET A 56 6.78 -1.52 17.09
N VAL A 57 6.57 -0.48 17.86
CA VAL A 57 6.35 0.89 17.38
C VAL A 57 7.54 1.72 17.89
N THR A 58 8.54 1.88 17.03
CA THR A 58 9.86 2.45 17.35
C THR A 58 10.54 1.66 18.48
N LYS A 59 10.41 2.08 19.75
CA LYS A 59 11.01 1.43 20.92
C LYS A 59 9.98 0.79 21.86
N SER A 60 8.70 0.93 21.57
CA SER A 60 7.60 0.42 22.40
C SER A 60 6.99 -0.82 21.78
N SER A 61 6.71 -1.83 22.61
CA SER A 61 5.98 -3.01 22.17
C SER A 61 4.47 -2.76 22.24
N ALA A 62 3.74 -3.26 21.25
CA ALA A 62 2.29 -3.29 21.22
C ALA A 62 1.83 -4.72 20.88
N ASP A 63 0.64 -5.11 21.32
CA ASP A 63 0.03 -6.39 20.96
C ASP A 63 -1.15 -6.17 20.03
N TYR A 64 -1.13 -6.81 18.87
CA TYR A 64 -2.22 -6.74 17.88
C TYR A 64 -3.34 -7.74 18.18
N GLY A 65 -3.10 -8.68 19.11
CA GLY A 65 -4.04 -9.72 19.50
C GLY A 65 -4.13 -10.90 18.54
N ARG A 66 -3.47 -10.85 17.38
CA ARG A 66 -3.30 -11.92 16.40
C ARG A 66 -2.05 -11.72 15.58
N LYS A 67 -1.63 -12.74 14.85
CA LYS A 67 -0.44 -12.64 13.99
C LYS A 67 -0.65 -11.57 12.89
N ILE A 68 0.27 -10.63 12.77
CA ILE A 68 0.25 -9.64 11.70
C ILE A 68 0.75 -10.25 10.40
N VAL A 69 1.79 -11.08 10.49
CA VAL A 69 2.38 -11.78 9.34
C VAL A 69 2.44 -13.28 9.62
N THR A 70 2.04 -14.07 8.63
CA THR A 70 2.22 -15.53 8.64
C THR A 70 3.00 -15.96 7.41
N ILE A 71 3.83 -17.00 7.55
CA ILE A 71 4.61 -17.55 6.43
C ILE A 71 4.01 -18.89 6.01
N ASN A 72 3.84 -19.07 4.71
CA ASN A 72 3.43 -20.33 4.13
C ASN A 72 4.15 -20.58 2.81
N SER A 73 4.91 -21.68 2.72
CA SER A 73 5.70 -22.05 1.54
C SER A 73 6.53 -20.87 1.03
N ASP A 74 7.33 -20.29 1.92
CA ASP A 74 8.23 -19.15 1.70
C ASP A 74 7.54 -17.85 1.24
N THR A 75 6.21 -17.79 1.34
CA THR A 75 5.45 -16.58 1.05
C THR A 75 4.95 -15.96 2.35
N ALA A 76 5.22 -14.67 2.54
CA ALA A 76 4.67 -13.89 3.63
C ALA A 76 3.24 -13.43 3.29
N TYR A 77 2.33 -13.68 4.21
CA TYR A 77 0.94 -13.24 4.16
C TYR A 77 0.67 -12.26 5.29
N ILE A 78 0.16 -11.09 4.95
CA ILE A 78 -0.07 -10.00 5.90
C ILE A 78 -1.57 -9.90 6.19
N ASP A 79 -1.92 -9.72 7.47
CA ASP A 79 -3.30 -9.44 7.89
C ASP A 79 -3.83 -8.19 7.18
N LEU A 80 -4.97 -8.35 6.50
CA LEU A 80 -5.50 -7.29 5.63
C LEU A 80 -6.07 -6.11 6.43
N ASP A 81 -6.53 -6.35 7.67
CA ASP A 81 -6.97 -5.27 8.55
C ASP A 81 -5.78 -4.43 9.02
N PHE A 82 -4.63 -5.07 9.31
CA PHE A 82 -3.41 -4.34 9.64
C PHE A 82 -2.94 -3.47 8.47
N VAL A 83 -2.95 -4.01 7.25
CA VAL A 83 -2.61 -3.23 6.04
C VAL A 83 -3.56 -2.04 5.87
N LYS A 84 -4.85 -2.24 6.18
CA LYS A 84 -5.88 -1.21 6.06
C LYS A 84 -5.69 -0.03 7.01
N GLU A 85 -5.06 -0.22 8.16
CA GLU A 85 -4.73 0.87 9.09
C GLU A 85 -3.81 1.92 8.45
N TYR A 86 -2.99 1.51 7.47
CA TYR A 86 -1.98 2.34 6.82
C TYR A 86 -2.21 2.57 5.34
N SER A 87 -3.36 2.14 4.81
CA SER A 87 -3.59 2.12 3.35
C SER A 87 -5.03 2.46 3.00
N ASP A 88 -5.18 3.20 1.90
CA ASP A 88 -6.47 3.69 1.44
C ASP A 88 -7.18 2.67 0.56
N PHE A 89 -7.86 1.72 1.18
CA PHE A 89 -8.74 0.77 0.49
C PHE A 89 -9.87 0.27 1.39
N LYS A 90 -10.89 -0.28 0.75
CA LYS A 90 -11.96 -1.08 1.39
C LYS A 90 -11.94 -2.48 0.82
N TYR A 91 -12.35 -3.45 1.61
CA TYR A 91 -12.48 -4.81 1.10
C TYR A 91 -13.77 -5.49 1.57
N LYS A 92 -14.18 -6.51 0.83
CA LYS A 92 -15.33 -7.36 1.12
C LYS A 92 -14.95 -8.81 0.87
N HIS A 93 -15.20 -9.67 1.84
CA HIS A 93 -15.06 -11.12 1.68
C HIS A 93 -16.36 -11.72 1.20
N VAL A 94 -16.35 -12.38 0.05
CA VAL A 94 -17.46 -13.19 -0.48
C VAL A 94 -17.11 -14.66 -0.24
N LYS A 95 -18.02 -15.38 0.44
CA LYS A 95 -17.79 -16.78 0.83
C LYS A 95 -18.07 -17.76 -0.30
N ASP A 96 -18.99 -17.46 -1.18
CA ASP A 96 -19.35 -18.32 -2.30
C ASP A 96 -19.55 -17.49 -3.60
N PRO A 97 -18.70 -17.70 -4.59
CA PRO A 97 -17.40 -18.36 -4.52
C PRO A 97 -16.42 -17.55 -3.67
N HIS A 98 -15.48 -18.23 -3.01
CA HIS A 98 -14.48 -17.55 -2.17
C HIS A 98 -13.67 -16.53 -2.96
N ARG A 99 -13.80 -15.27 -2.57
CA ARG A 99 -13.02 -14.15 -3.13
C ARG A 99 -12.95 -12.95 -2.21
N ILE A 100 -11.91 -12.18 -2.36
CA ILE A 100 -11.76 -10.87 -1.73
C ILE A 100 -11.92 -9.82 -2.81
N ILE A 101 -12.82 -8.88 -2.58
CA ILE A 101 -13.02 -7.72 -3.45
C ILE A 101 -12.37 -6.55 -2.76
N ILE A 102 -11.34 -5.98 -3.38
CA ILE A 102 -10.63 -4.82 -2.87
C ILE A 102 -11.01 -3.61 -3.73
N THR A 103 -11.34 -2.51 -3.08
CA THR A 103 -11.64 -1.22 -3.70
C THR A 103 -10.60 -0.21 -3.21
N SER A 104 -9.73 0.23 -4.12
CA SER A 104 -8.69 1.24 -3.87
C SER A 104 -8.83 2.46 -4.81
N GLN A 105 -9.88 2.49 -5.61
CA GLN A 105 -10.17 3.61 -6.50
C GLN A 105 -11.39 4.37 -6.00
N TRP A 106 -11.23 5.68 -5.85
CA TRP A 106 -12.21 6.60 -5.35
C TRP A 106 -12.70 7.55 -6.44
N GLY A 107 -13.80 8.24 -6.17
CA GLY A 107 -14.40 9.15 -7.12
C GLY A 107 -15.60 8.55 -7.85
N LYS A 108 -15.86 9.04 -9.04
CA LYS A 108 -17.05 8.72 -9.84
C LYS A 108 -16.95 7.31 -10.43
N TYR A 109 -18.04 6.58 -10.38
CA TYR A 109 -18.20 5.28 -11.04
C TYR A 109 -19.63 5.12 -11.55
N GLN A 110 -19.83 4.22 -12.48
CA GLN A 110 -21.09 4.01 -13.14
C GLN A 110 -21.82 2.76 -12.61
N THR A 111 -23.12 2.88 -12.43
CA THR A 111 -23.99 1.75 -12.03
C THR A 111 -25.20 1.67 -12.94
N ALA A 112 -25.76 0.49 -13.04
CA ALA A 112 -27.06 0.25 -13.66
C ALA A 112 -27.81 -0.82 -12.87
N THR A 113 -29.13 -0.84 -12.99
CA THR A 113 -29.99 -1.79 -12.31
C THR A 113 -30.58 -2.76 -13.33
N ALA A 114 -30.61 -4.06 -13.02
CA ALA A 114 -31.26 -5.05 -13.86
C ALA A 114 -32.79 -4.81 -13.87
N LYS A 115 -33.37 -4.58 -15.04
CA LYS A 115 -34.82 -4.34 -15.20
C LYS A 115 -35.69 -5.59 -14.90
N LYS A 116 -35.11 -6.75 -15.18
CA LYS A 116 -35.67 -8.08 -14.94
C LYS A 116 -34.57 -9.11 -14.77
N ASN A 117 -34.91 -10.34 -14.40
CA ASN A 117 -33.93 -11.41 -14.31
C ASN A 117 -33.16 -11.54 -15.61
N ALA A 118 -31.84 -11.52 -15.51
CA ALA A 118 -30.91 -11.49 -16.64
C ALA A 118 -29.72 -12.44 -16.42
N SER A 119 -28.95 -12.68 -17.46
CA SER A 119 -27.76 -13.53 -17.38
C SER A 119 -26.51 -12.68 -17.56
N LEU A 120 -25.58 -12.78 -16.62
CA LEU A 120 -24.22 -12.34 -16.77
C LEU A 120 -23.43 -13.42 -17.50
N ARG A 121 -22.72 -13.07 -18.57
CA ARG A 121 -22.05 -14.01 -19.45
C ARG A 121 -20.55 -13.73 -19.58
N VAL A 122 -19.80 -14.73 -20.00
CA VAL A 122 -18.35 -14.63 -20.19
C VAL A 122 -17.99 -13.59 -21.28
N ARG A 123 -18.81 -13.50 -22.33
CA ARG A 123 -18.61 -12.58 -23.48
C ARG A 123 -19.96 -12.00 -23.90
N GLY A 124 -19.91 -10.91 -24.65
CA GLY A 124 -21.11 -10.30 -25.24
C GLY A 124 -21.69 -11.18 -26.36
N GLY A 125 -22.68 -12.01 -26.01
CA GLY A 125 -23.34 -12.89 -26.97
C GLY A 125 -24.32 -13.86 -26.30
N ILE A 126 -25.47 -14.11 -26.92
CA ILE A 126 -26.52 -14.99 -26.36
C ILE A 126 -26.08 -16.47 -26.24
N LYS A 127 -25.12 -16.88 -27.05
CA LYS A 127 -24.52 -18.24 -27.02
C LYS A 127 -23.36 -18.37 -26.02
N SER A 128 -22.87 -17.27 -25.48
CA SER A 128 -21.76 -17.29 -24.51
C SER A 128 -22.18 -17.95 -23.20
N PRO A 129 -21.31 -18.70 -22.52
CA PRO A 129 -21.61 -19.33 -21.24
C PRO A 129 -22.11 -18.32 -20.19
N ILE A 130 -23.02 -18.77 -19.36
CA ILE A 130 -23.56 -17.96 -18.25
C ILE A 130 -22.64 -18.12 -17.05
N LEU A 131 -22.18 -17.00 -16.50
CA LEU A 131 -21.41 -16.95 -15.26
C LEU A 131 -22.34 -16.92 -14.03
N LYS A 132 -23.39 -16.10 -14.12
CA LYS A 132 -24.33 -15.88 -13.01
C LYS A 132 -25.70 -15.43 -13.53
N LYS A 133 -26.75 -15.76 -12.79
CA LYS A 133 -28.07 -15.11 -12.92
C LYS A 133 -28.09 -13.86 -12.06
N VAL A 134 -28.50 -12.75 -12.63
CA VAL A 134 -28.67 -11.46 -11.96
C VAL A 134 -30.17 -11.23 -11.79
N SER A 135 -30.59 -10.98 -10.58
CA SER A 135 -32.01 -10.81 -10.26
C SER A 135 -32.54 -9.44 -10.67
N SER A 136 -33.85 -9.35 -10.89
CA SER A 136 -34.53 -8.06 -11.10
C SER A 136 -34.24 -7.11 -9.94
N LYS A 137 -33.96 -5.84 -10.26
CA LYS A 137 -33.59 -4.76 -9.31
C LYS A 137 -32.17 -4.89 -8.70
N GLU A 138 -31.41 -5.94 -9.01
CA GLU A 138 -30.00 -6.03 -8.61
C GLU A 138 -29.19 -4.95 -9.31
N GLU A 139 -28.38 -4.22 -8.53
CA GLU A 139 -27.48 -3.19 -9.05
C GLU A 139 -26.15 -3.81 -9.46
N VAL A 140 -25.61 -3.37 -10.57
CA VAL A 140 -24.29 -3.76 -11.07
C VAL A 140 -23.44 -2.53 -11.33
N THR A 141 -22.13 -2.66 -11.12
CA THR A 141 -21.16 -1.63 -11.54
C THR A 141 -20.88 -1.78 -13.03
N VAL A 142 -21.06 -0.71 -13.80
CA VAL A 142 -20.76 -0.70 -15.23
C VAL A 142 -19.27 -0.35 -15.41
N ILE A 143 -18.52 -1.29 -15.98
CA ILE A 143 -17.07 -1.13 -16.23
C ILE A 143 -16.86 -0.49 -17.60
N GLU A 144 -17.62 -0.96 -18.60
CA GLU A 144 -17.49 -0.52 -19.99
C GLU A 144 -18.86 -0.60 -20.68
N GLN A 145 -19.23 0.44 -21.38
CA GLN A 145 -20.46 0.48 -22.15
C GLN A 145 -20.16 0.09 -23.61
N GLY A 146 -20.83 -0.91 -24.11
CA GLY A 146 -20.79 -1.30 -25.51
C GLY A 146 -22.08 -0.99 -26.25
N ASP A 147 -22.20 -1.38 -27.51
CA ASP A 147 -23.39 -1.13 -28.31
C ASP A 147 -24.61 -1.94 -27.82
N ASN A 148 -24.44 -3.26 -27.68
CA ASN A 148 -25.51 -4.19 -27.31
C ASN A 148 -25.26 -4.90 -25.98
N TRP A 149 -24.04 -4.90 -25.48
CA TRP A 149 -23.60 -5.58 -24.27
C TRP A 149 -22.69 -4.69 -23.46
N ASP A 150 -23.02 -4.47 -22.20
CA ASP A 150 -22.17 -3.75 -21.27
C ASP A 150 -21.36 -4.74 -20.43
N LYS A 151 -20.08 -4.44 -20.21
CA LYS A 151 -19.24 -5.18 -19.27
C LYS A 151 -19.53 -4.66 -17.88
N VAL A 152 -19.94 -5.54 -16.99
CA VAL A 152 -20.40 -5.17 -15.66
C VAL A 152 -19.77 -6.05 -14.59
N MET A 153 -19.79 -5.59 -13.35
CA MET A 153 -19.42 -6.34 -12.17
C MET A 153 -20.59 -6.37 -11.19
N THR A 154 -20.93 -7.55 -10.73
CA THR A 154 -21.91 -7.76 -9.66
C THR A 154 -21.33 -7.46 -8.28
N ASP A 155 -22.18 -7.29 -7.27
CA ASP A 155 -21.75 -6.96 -5.89
C ASP A 155 -20.85 -8.04 -5.24
N ASP A 156 -20.94 -9.28 -5.71
CA ASP A 156 -20.04 -10.38 -5.34
C ASP A 156 -18.79 -10.48 -6.21
N GLY A 157 -18.50 -9.44 -7.04
CA GLY A 157 -17.27 -9.29 -7.79
C GLY A 157 -17.16 -10.15 -9.05
N ILE A 158 -18.24 -10.72 -9.57
CA ILE A 158 -18.22 -11.43 -10.84
C ILE A 158 -18.27 -10.43 -11.98
N ILE A 159 -17.24 -10.45 -12.84
CA ILE A 159 -17.15 -9.58 -14.01
C ILE A 159 -17.59 -10.37 -15.24
N GLY A 160 -18.47 -9.77 -16.04
CA GLY A 160 -18.95 -10.36 -17.29
C GLY A 160 -19.75 -9.37 -18.12
N TYR A 161 -20.52 -9.89 -19.06
CA TYR A 161 -21.30 -9.09 -19.98
C TYR A 161 -22.80 -9.31 -19.80
N MET A 162 -23.55 -8.22 -19.74
CA MET A 162 -25.02 -8.20 -19.71
C MET A 162 -25.55 -7.46 -20.93
N GLN A 163 -26.71 -7.92 -21.45
CA GLN A 163 -27.38 -7.18 -22.54
C GLN A 163 -27.80 -5.80 -22.06
N LYS A 164 -27.43 -4.76 -22.79
CA LYS A 164 -27.74 -3.37 -22.48
C LYS A 164 -29.25 -3.13 -22.30
N ARG A 165 -30.08 -3.74 -23.12
CA ARG A 165 -31.55 -3.66 -23.00
C ARG A 165 -32.12 -4.19 -21.67
N MET A 166 -31.36 -5.04 -20.98
CA MET A 166 -31.75 -5.61 -19.67
C MET A 166 -31.35 -4.71 -18.50
N LEU A 167 -30.56 -3.69 -18.75
CA LEU A 167 -30.11 -2.72 -17.77
C LEU A 167 -30.93 -1.44 -17.87
N SER A 168 -31.10 -0.74 -16.73
CA SER A 168 -31.61 0.63 -16.69
C SER A 168 -30.63 1.58 -17.38
N SER A 169 -31.01 2.86 -17.49
CA SER A 169 -30.05 3.92 -17.78
C SER A 169 -28.92 3.90 -16.76
N VAL A 170 -27.70 4.14 -17.25
CA VAL A 170 -26.52 4.22 -16.40
C VAL A 170 -26.61 5.47 -15.52
N LYS A 171 -26.30 5.29 -14.24
CA LYS A 171 -26.25 6.34 -13.23
C LYS A 171 -24.83 6.49 -12.72
N GLU A 172 -24.43 7.73 -12.48
CA GLU A 172 -23.14 8.03 -11.83
C GLU A 172 -23.33 8.01 -10.30
N LYS A 173 -22.45 7.36 -9.62
CA LYS A 173 -22.29 7.37 -8.15
C LYS A 173 -20.87 7.77 -7.78
N THR A 174 -20.67 8.19 -6.55
CA THR A 174 -19.34 8.57 -6.04
C THR A 174 -18.97 7.68 -4.87
N ARG A 175 -17.77 7.08 -4.93
CA ARG A 175 -17.12 6.43 -3.80
C ARG A 175 -16.20 7.44 -3.13
N LYS A 176 -16.25 7.51 -1.81
CA LYS A 176 -15.37 8.37 -1.02
C LYS A 176 -14.44 7.52 -0.18
N SER A 177 -13.18 7.96 -0.12
CA SER A 177 -12.25 7.49 0.89
C SER A 177 -12.64 8.07 2.24
N ASP A 178 -12.44 7.30 3.29
CA ASP A 178 -12.48 7.70 4.69
C ASP A 178 -11.08 7.61 5.35
N PHE A 179 -10.05 7.30 4.57
CA PHE A 179 -8.67 7.23 5.00
C PHE A 179 -8.02 8.61 5.01
N THR A 180 -7.31 8.91 6.08
CA THR A 180 -6.48 10.12 6.18
C THR A 180 -5.01 9.71 6.10
N PRO A 181 -4.32 10.01 4.99
CA PRO A 181 -2.92 9.64 4.85
C PRO A 181 -2.02 10.46 5.78
N ASP A 182 -0.92 9.84 6.18
CA ASP A 182 0.16 10.55 6.86
C ASP A 182 0.67 11.71 5.99
N THR A 183 0.86 12.87 6.62
CA THR A 183 1.46 14.01 5.95
C THR A 183 2.95 14.06 6.21
N PHE A 184 3.75 13.78 5.18
CA PHE A 184 5.21 13.88 5.25
C PHE A 184 5.64 15.31 4.94
N ALA A 185 6.37 15.92 5.86
CA ALA A 185 7.01 17.22 5.62
C ALA A 185 8.23 17.00 4.69
N HIS A 186 8.14 17.52 3.49
CA HIS A 186 9.28 17.55 2.57
C HIS A 186 9.92 18.93 2.61
N ILE A 187 11.14 19.01 3.11
CA ILE A 187 11.93 20.25 3.03
C ILE A 187 12.46 20.34 1.59
N LYS A 188 11.83 21.20 0.80
CA LYS A 188 12.30 21.52 -0.56
C LYS A 188 13.09 22.83 -0.52
N LYS A 189 14.22 22.84 -1.25
CA LYS A 189 14.94 24.05 -1.56
C LYS A 189 14.52 24.54 -2.95
N ASP A 190 14.52 25.81 -3.16
CA ASP A 190 14.22 26.49 -4.43
C ASP A 190 15.43 26.53 -5.38
N TYR A 191 16.50 25.86 -5.02
CA TYR A 191 17.73 25.75 -5.79
C TYR A 191 18.25 24.30 -5.84
N ASN A 192 19.06 23.99 -6.85
CA ASN A 192 19.70 22.69 -6.96
C ASN A 192 20.74 22.51 -5.85
N ILE A 193 20.65 21.37 -5.13
CA ILE A 193 21.61 21.03 -4.09
C ILE A 193 22.86 20.43 -4.75
N CYS A 194 23.99 21.10 -4.51
CA CYS A 194 25.33 20.56 -4.79
C CYS A 194 26.01 20.31 -3.45
N MET A 195 26.01 19.05 -3.02
CA MET A 195 26.49 18.65 -1.70
C MET A 195 27.84 17.96 -1.79
N ALA A 196 28.72 18.27 -0.83
CA ALA A 196 29.96 17.53 -0.61
C ALA A 196 30.00 16.95 0.82
N TRP A 197 30.62 15.78 0.94
CA TRP A 197 31.00 15.23 2.22
C TRP A 197 32.43 15.67 2.53
N HIS A 198 32.64 16.20 3.73
CA HIS A 198 33.96 16.58 4.23
C HIS A 198 34.39 15.66 5.36
N GLN A 199 35.47 14.91 5.16
CA GLN A 199 35.98 14.02 6.18
C GLN A 199 36.69 14.82 7.28
N VAL A 200 36.19 14.73 8.50
CA VAL A 200 36.79 15.35 9.70
C VAL A 200 37.31 14.25 10.59
N THR A 201 38.62 14.11 10.67
CA THR A 201 39.28 13.05 11.47
C THR A 201 39.82 13.58 12.81
N ASN A 202 39.96 14.89 12.95
CA ASN A 202 40.47 15.56 14.16
C ASN A 202 40.03 17.03 14.18
N GLN A 203 40.28 17.71 15.27
CA GLN A 203 39.94 19.13 15.45
C GLN A 203 40.64 20.06 14.44
N SER A 204 41.87 19.75 14.04
CA SER A 204 42.60 20.54 13.04
C SER A 204 41.92 20.47 11.67
N ALA A 205 41.45 19.28 11.27
CA ALA A 205 40.66 19.10 10.04
C ALA A 205 39.34 19.87 10.11
N ASN A 206 38.66 19.88 11.27
CA ASN A 206 37.47 20.67 11.45
C ASN A 206 37.74 22.17 11.29
N ASN A 207 38.82 22.70 11.90
CA ASN A 207 39.17 24.10 11.82
C ASN A 207 39.59 24.54 10.40
N ALA A 208 40.04 23.62 9.55
CA ALA A 208 40.41 23.87 8.17
C ALA A 208 39.23 23.93 7.18
N VAL A 209 37.99 23.62 7.61
CA VAL A 209 36.82 23.54 6.73
C VAL A 209 36.61 24.83 5.93
N SER A 210 36.73 26.00 6.56
CA SER A 210 36.56 27.28 5.88
C SER A 210 37.60 27.51 4.78
N SER A 211 38.84 27.11 4.99
CA SER A 211 39.89 27.22 4.01
C SER A 211 39.70 26.26 2.83
N VAL A 212 39.22 25.04 3.09
CA VAL A 212 38.85 24.06 2.07
C VAL A 212 37.72 24.59 1.21
N LEU A 213 36.68 25.13 1.82
CA LEU A 213 35.53 25.70 1.12
C LEU A 213 35.86 26.92 0.29
N ALA A 214 36.76 27.77 0.73
CA ALA A 214 37.21 28.97 -0.01
C ALA A 214 37.79 28.64 -1.39
N ASN A 215 38.31 27.44 -1.58
CA ASN A 215 38.87 26.95 -2.82
C ASN A 215 37.90 26.13 -3.68
N THR A 216 36.65 25.99 -3.27
CA THR A 216 35.63 25.24 -3.99
C THR A 216 34.62 26.19 -4.66
N ARG A 217 34.01 25.74 -5.75
CA ARG A 217 32.94 26.46 -6.43
C ARG A 217 31.74 25.54 -6.63
N GLY A 218 30.52 26.12 -6.48
CA GLY A 218 29.28 25.41 -6.77
C GLY A 218 28.78 24.54 -5.64
N ILE A 219 29.51 24.31 -4.58
CA ILE A 219 29.03 23.60 -3.39
C ILE A 219 28.17 24.56 -2.55
N ASN A 220 26.94 24.17 -2.25
CA ASN A 220 26.03 24.95 -1.45
C ASN A 220 25.51 24.20 -0.20
N VAL A 221 25.85 22.93 -0.05
CA VAL A 221 25.59 22.12 1.13
C VAL A 221 26.84 21.32 1.47
N LEU A 222 27.23 21.35 2.75
CA LEU A 222 28.35 20.57 3.27
C LEU A 222 27.84 19.61 4.33
N SER A 223 28.27 18.34 4.25
CA SER A 223 28.00 17.30 5.25
C SER A 223 29.33 16.83 5.86
N PRO A 224 29.80 17.42 6.96
CA PRO A 224 31.03 16.98 7.63
C PRO A 224 30.78 15.69 8.43
N THR A 225 31.81 14.84 8.52
CA THR A 225 31.78 13.64 9.36
C THR A 225 32.13 13.96 10.81
N TRP A 226 31.32 14.79 11.46
CA TRP A 226 31.58 15.23 12.83
C TRP A 226 31.27 14.17 13.88
N PHE A 227 30.28 13.32 13.61
CA PHE A 227 29.80 12.32 14.56
C PHE A 227 30.43 10.96 14.26
N TYR A 228 30.87 10.27 15.30
CA TYR A 228 31.41 8.93 15.18
C TYR A 228 31.07 8.08 16.42
N LEU A 229 31.06 6.77 16.27
CA LEU A 229 30.92 5.86 17.39
C LEU A 229 32.19 5.86 18.23
N ASN A 230 32.04 6.22 19.51
CA ASN A 230 33.18 6.34 20.43
C ASN A 230 33.56 5.01 21.08
N ASP A 231 32.61 4.08 21.16
CA ASP A 231 32.78 2.76 21.74
C ASP A 231 31.81 1.73 21.14
N ASN A 232 31.92 0.48 21.57
CA ASN A 232 31.08 -0.63 21.13
C ASN A 232 29.67 -0.61 21.77
N ASN A 233 29.38 0.32 22.67
CA ASN A 233 28.07 0.45 23.32
C ASN A 233 27.14 1.44 22.55
N GLY A 234 27.61 1.98 21.43
CA GLY A 234 26.84 2.92 20.62
C GLY A 234 26.91 4.37 21.11
N ASN A 235 27.84 4.72 22.00
CA ASN A 235 28.06 6.10 22.39
C ASN A 235 28.61 6.92 21.24
N ILE A 236 28.04 8.10 21.01
CA ILE A 236 28.43 9.01 19.95
C ILE A 236 29.32 10.09 20.50
N ALA A 237 30.45 10.33 19.85
CA ALA A 237 31.30 11.48 20.07
C ALA A 237 31.19 12.48 18.90
N ASN A 238 31.59 13.72 19.14
CA ASN A 238 31.44 14.84 18.21
C ASN A 238 32.76 15.62 18.08
N LEU A 239 33.16 15.86 16.82
CA LEU A 239 34.31 16.71 16.45
C LEU A 239 33.88 18.11 16.00
N ALA A 240 32.60 18.42 15.94
CA ALA A 240 32.15 19.76 15.58
C ALA A 240 32.58 20.78 16.63
N SER A 241 33.16 21.88 16.16
CA SER A 241 33.40 23.07 17.00
C SER A 241 32.18 23.97 16.85
N LEU A 242 31.59 24.35 17.96
CA LEU A 242 30.45 25.26 18.03
C LEU A 242 30.88 26.70 18.39
N ASN A 243 32.13 27.09 18.08
CA ASN A 243 32.60 28.44 18.28
C ASN A 243 32.13 29.39 17.19
#